data_0da962a8f0136d7c1e4706c8ec151443
#
_entry.id   0da962a8f0136d7c1e4706c8ec151443
#
_cell.length_a   1.000
_cell.length_b   1.000
_cell.length_c   1.000
_cell.angle_alpha   90.00
_cell.angle_beta   90.00
_cell.angle_gamma   90.00
#
_symmetry.space_group_name_H-M   'P 1'
#
loop_
_entity.id
_entity.type
_entity.pdbx_description
1 polymer ?
#
loop_
_entity_poly.entity_id
_entity_poly.type
_entity_poly.pdbx_seq_one_letter_code
_entity_poly.pdbx_strand_id
1 'polypeptide(L)'
;MVLALDVGEARIGLARGEAGATLAFGRGALRRCGRQADDVAAVAAAAEAEGASLLVVGLPLRAQGGDSRQTQRVRAFARALAAAGLRVELLDERFTTALAQRQVSGAGLPRGKRREKGRLDEGAAVAILETYLARRAAAGEREEAAS
;
A
#
# COMPACT_ATOMS: atom_id res chain seq x y z
N MET A 1 14.42 -4.14 1.85
CA MET A 1 13.04 -4.38 2.33
C MET A 1 12.09 -3.35 1.73
N VAL A 2 10.95 -3.78 1.26
CA VAL A 2 9.92 -2.94 0.67
C VAL A 2 8.69 -2.98 1.59
N LEU A 3 8.08 -1.82 1.83
CA LEU A 3 6.86 -1.70 2.61
C LEU A 3 5.76 -1.17 1.70
N ALA A 4 4.66 -1.90 1.59
CA ALA A 4 3.48 -1.46 0.83
C ALA A 4 2.45 -0.83 1.76
N LEU A 5 1.79 0.19 1.25
CA LEU A 5 0.77 0.95 1.97
C LEU A 5 -0.56 0.90 1.21
N ASP A 6 -1.61 0.55 1.91
CA ASP A 6 -2.98 0.74 1.47
C ASP A 6 -3.57 1.92 2.27
N VAL A 7 -3.65 3.09 1.65
CA VAL A 7 -4.01 4.33 2.33
C VAL A 7 -5.53 4.51 2.30
N GLY A 8 -6.18 4.21 3.43
CA GLY A 8 -7.60 4.46 3.64
C GLY A 8 -7.86 5.78 4.34
N GLU A 9 -9.12 6.11 4.56
CA GLU A 9 -9.51 7.33 5.29
C GLU A 9 -9.18 7.24 6.78
N ALA A 10 -9.41 6.07 7.38
CA ALA A 10 -9.23 5.86 8.82
C ALA A 10 -7.96 5.09 9.17
N ARG A 11 -7.45 4.31 8.25
CA ARG A 11 -6.32 3.39 8.48
C ARG A 11 -5.42 3.29 7.27
N ILE A 12 -4.18 2.93 7.53
CA ILE A 12 -3.19 2.61 6.49
C ILE A 12 -2.76 1.17 6.71
N GLY A 13 -3.15 0.27 5.82
CA GLY A 13 -2.72 -1.12 5.84
C GLY A 13 -1.26 -1.25 5.43
N LEU A 14 -0.53 -2.15 6.06
CA LEU A 14 0.89 -2.34 5.85
C LEU A 14 1.21 -3.78 5.47
N ALA A 15 2.14 -3.94 4.53
CA ALA A 15 2.73 -5.24 4.20
C ALA A 15 4.20 -5.06 3.89
N ARG A 16 5.02 -6.05 4.23
CA ARG A 16 6.46 -6.02 3.97
C ARG A 16 6.87 -7.19 3.06
N GLY A 17 7.91 -6.99 2.29
CA GLY A 17 8.50 -8.02 1.46
C GLY A 17 9.91 -7.65 1.05
N GLU A 18 10.70 -8.63 0.69
CA GLU A 18 12.07 -8.42 0.24
C GLU A 18 12.10 -8.19 -1.27
N ALA A 19 12.91 -7.23 -1.70
CA ALA A 19 13.19 -7.06 -3.12
C ALA A 19 13.81 -8.35 -3.68
N GLY A 20 13.28 -8.83 -4.81
CA GLY A 20 13.72 -10.09 -5.40
C GLY A 20 12.92 -11.31 -4.94
N ALA A 21 12.14 -11.20 -3.87
CA ALA A 21 11.20 -12.24 -3.45
C ALA A 21 9.83 -12.00 -4.09
N THR A 22 8.92 -12.96 -3.94
CA THR A 22 7.55 -12.87 -4.48
C THR A 22 6.49 -12.83 -3.41
N LEU A 23 6.85 -13.13 -2.15
CA LEU A 23 5.92 -13.16 -1.04
C LEU A 23 5.92 -11.86 -0.27
N ALA A 24 4.74 -11.43 0.14
CA ALA A 24 4.53 -10.31 1.03
C ALA A 24 3.85 -10.78 2.31
N PHE A 25 4.15 -10.10 3.40
CA PHE A 25 3.64 -10.43 4.73
C PHE A 25 2.92 -9.23 5.32
N GLY A 26 1.71 -9.43 5.81
CA GLY A 26 0.95 -8.38 6.47
C GLY A 26 1.64 -7.90 7.74
N ARG A 27 1.60 -6.59 7.96
CA ARG A 27 2.20 -5.94 9.14
C ARG A 27 1.19 -5.07 9.88
N GLY A 28 -0.08 -5.45 9.85
CA GLY A 28 -1.13 -4.73 10.53
C GLY A 28 -1.55 -3.47 9.82
N ALA A 29 -2.10 -2.54 10.57
CA ALA A 29 -2.55 -1.27 10.06
C ALA A 29 -2.26 -0.15 11.05
N LEU A 30 -1.96 1.03 10.54
CA LEU A 30 -1.82 2.24 11.33
C LEU A 30 -3.16 2.98 11.35
N ARG A 31 -3.59 3.42 12.52
CA ARG A 31 -4.77 4.24 12.65
C ARG A 31 -4.41 5.69 12.35
N ARG A 32 -5.16 6.32 11.45
CA ARG A 32 -4.94 7.72 11.11
C ARG A 32 -5.52 8.64 12.19
N CYS A 33 -4.79 9.71 12.48
CA CYS A 33 -5.18 10.66 13.52
C CYS A 33 -5.84 11.93 12.97
N GLY A 34 -5.96 12.08 11.65
CA GLY A 34 -6.54 13.25 11.00
C GLY A 34 -5.54 14.36 10.70
N ARG A 35 -4.28 14.22 11.11
CA ARG A 35 -3.20 15.17 10.79
C ARG A 35 -2.21 14.49 9.87
N GLN A 36 -2.07 15.03 8.66
CA GLN A 36 -1.19 14.44 7.65
C GLN A 36 0.27 14.32 8.12
N ALA A 37 0.79 15.34 8.77
CA ALA A 37 2.17 15.32 9.28
C ALA A 37 2.41 14.17 10.28
N ASP A 38 1.44 13.93 11.17
CA ASP A 38 1.53 12.85 12.14
C ASP A 38 1.40 11.48 11.48
N ASP A 39 0.53 11.35 10.48
CA ASP A 39 0.37 10.12 9.71
C ASP A 39 1.65 9.82 8.91
N VAL A 40 2.26 10.82 8.31
CA VAL A 40 3.55 10.69 7.62
C VAL A 40 4.65 10.22 8.59
N ALA A 41 4.70 10.82 9.78
CA ALA A 41 5.68 10.43 10.80
C ALA A 41 5.47 8.98 11.27
N ALA A 42 4.22 8.54 11.41
CA ALA A 42 3.89 7.17 11.77
C ALA A 42 4.33 6.18 10.69
N VAL A 43 4.13 6.51 9.42
CA VAL A 43 4.60 5.68 8.29
C VAL A 43 6.13 5.64 8.26
N ALA A 44 6.79 6.78 8.46
CA ALA A 44 8.25 6.83 8.50
C ALA A 44 8.82 5.95 9.62
N ALA A 45 8.20 5.98 10.80
CA ALA A 45 8.60 5.13 11.92
C ALA A 45 8.40 3.65 11.62
N ALA A 46 7.27 3.29 10.97
CA ALA A 46 7.00 1.91 10.56
C ALA A 46 8.03 1.44 9.51
N ALA A 47 8.36 2.29 8.54
CA ALA A 47 9.36 1.98 7.51
C ALA A 47 10.74 1.74 8.15
N GLU A 48 11.12 2.57 9.10
CA GLU A 48 12.38 2.41 9.83
C GLU A 48 12.40 1.11 10.64
N ALA A 49 11.32 0.81 11.35
CA ALA A 49 11.19 -0.41 12.14
C ALA A 49 11.29 -1.68 11.28
N GLU A 50 10.77 -1.64 10.06
CA GLU A 50 10.82 -2.76 9.12
C GLU A 50 12.11 -2.77 8.28
N GLY A 51 12.96 -1.78 8.41
CA GLY A 51 14.16 -1.65 7.59
C GLY A 51 13.85 -1.39 6.11
N ALA A 52 12.72 -0.77 5.82
CA ALA A 52 12.28 -0.54 4.45
C ALA A 52 13.02 0.64 3.81
N SER A 53 13.55 0.40 2.62
CA SER A 53 14.21 1.43 1.80
C SER A 53 13.30 1.99 0.72
N LEU A 54 12.14 1.38 0.51
CA LEU A 54 11.18 1.77 -0.51
C LEU A 54 9.76 1.58 0.01
N LEU A 55 8.92 2.56 -0.23
CA LEU A 55 7.48 2.48 0.02
C LEU A 55 6.74 2.33 -1.32
N VAL A 56 5.82 1.37 -1.39
CA VAL A 56 4.92 1.21 -2.53
C VAL A 56 3.53 1.57 -2.08
N VAL A 57 2.94 2.59 -2.69
CA VAL A 57 1.60 3.07 -2.33
C VAL A 57 0.62 2.68 -3.42
N GLY A 58 -0.42 1.95 -3.04
CA GLY A 58 -1.49 1.59 -3.97
C GLY A 58 -2.31 2.80 -4.34
N LEU A 59 -2.50 3.03 -5.64
CA LEU A 59 -3.24 4.19 -6.16
C LEU A 59 -4.61 3.75 -6.67
N PRO A 60 -5.71 4.15 -5.99
CA PRO A 60 -7.06 3.72 -6.37
C PRO A 60 -7.62 4.56 -7.50
N LEU A 61 -7.27 4.20 -8.73
CA LEU A 61 -7.81 4.85 -9.91
C LEU A 61 -9.21 4.34 -10.25
N ARG A 62 -10.01 5.17 -10.92
CA ARG A 62 -11.28 4.71 -11.48
C ARG A 62 -11.03 3.65 -12.55
N ALA A 63 -12.02 2.79 -12.81
CA ALA A 63 -11.90 1.73 -13.80
C ALA A 63 -11.47 2.26 -15.18
N GLN A 64 -11.91 3.46 -15.56
CA GLN A 64 -11.54 4.12 -16.81
C GLN A 64 -10.18 4.84 -16.75
N GLY A 65 -9.52 4.87 -15.61
CA GLY A 65 -8.22 5.49 -15.43
C GLY A 65 -8.22 6.91 -14.91
N GLY A 66 -9.38 7.49 -14.60
CA GLY A 66 -9.44 8.83 -14.04
C GLY A 66 -9.26 8.88 -12.53
N ASP A 67 -8.87 10.04 -11.99
CA ASP A 67 -8.71 10.26 -10.58
C ASP A 67 -10.07 10.54 -9.90
N SER A 68 -10.31 9.85 -8.78
CA SER A 68 -11.38 10.17 -7.84
C SER A 68 -10.84 11.09 -6.75
N ARG A 69 -11.70 11.54 -5.82
CA ARG A 69 -11.25 12.27 -4.63
C ARG A 69 -10.29 11.42 -3.80
N GLN A 70 -10.58 10.14 -3.68
CA GLN A 70 -9.70 9.22 -2.96
C GLN A 70 -8.34 9.10 -3.64
N THR A 71 -8.30 9.01 -4.97
CA THR A 71 -7.05 9.01 -5.72
C THR A 71 -6.22 10.25 -5.43
N GLN A 72 -6.85 11.43 -5.44
CA GLN A 72 -6.16 12.70 -5.18
C GLN A 72 -5.61 12.76 -3.76
N ARG A 73 -6.35 12.26 -2.77
CA ARG A 73 -5.89 12.18 -1.38
C ARG A 73 -4.68 11.28 -1.23
N VAL A 74 -4.70 10.12 -1.89
CA VAL A 74 -3.57 9.18 -1.86
C VAL A 74 -2.35 9.79 -2.54
N ARG A 75 -2.51 10.48 -3.69
CA ARG A 75 -1.41 11.18 -4.35
C ARG A 75 -0.81 12.26 -3.46
N ALA A 76 -1.65 13.04 -2.77
CA ALA A 76 -1.19 14.08 -1.86
C ALA A 76 -0.41 13.48 -0.68
N PHE A 77 -0.87 12.38 -0.14
CA PHE A 77 -0.19 11.67 0.94
C PHE A 77 1.16 11.12 0.47
N ALA A 78 1.20 10.51 -0.72
CA ALA A 78 2.45 10.01 -1.31
C ALA A 78 3.47 11.14 -1.52
N ARG A 79 3.01 12.31 -1.99
CA ARG A 79 3.88 13.49 -2.13
C ARG A 79 4.43 13.95 -0.78
N ALA A 80 3.60 13.91 0.27
CA ALA A 80 4.03 14.27 1.63
C ALA A 80 5.08 13.30 2.15
N LEU A 81 4.93 12.00 1.89
CA LEU A 81 5.93 10.98 2.25
C LEU A 81 7.26 11.26 1.53
N ALA A 82 7.21 11.54 0.24
CA ALA A 82 8.40 11.86 -0.54
C ALA A 82 9.07 13.15 -0.05
N ALA A 83 8.29 14.16 0.30
CA ALA A 83 8.81 15.41 0.86
C ALA A 83 9.50 15.21 2.21
N ALA A 84 9.09 14.18 2.96
CA ALA A 84 9.73 13.80 4.22
C ALA A 84 11.02 13.00 4.04
N GLY A 85 11.45 12.77 2.81
CA GLY A 85 12.69 12.07 2.50
C GLY A 85 12.52 10.56 2.24
N LEU A 86 11.30 10.07 2.19
CA LEU A 86 11.04 8.65 1.92
C LEU A 86 10.99 8.41 0.41
N ARG A 87 11.52 7.27 -0.02
CA ARG A 87 11.43 6.85 -1.40
C ARG A 87 10.07 6.19 -1.63
N VAL A 88 9.29 6.70 -2.57
CA VAL A 88 7.91 6.28 -2.81
C VAL A 88 7.70 5.93 -4.27
N GLU A 89 7.06 4.79 -4.53
CA GLU A 89 6.55 4.43 -5.85
C GLU A 89 5.04 4.18 -5.75
N LEU A 90 4.31 4.57 -6.79
CA LEU A 90 2.87 4.35 -6.87
C LEU A 90 2.57 3.10 -7.71
N LEU A 91 1.59 2.31 -7.28
CA LEU A 91 1.11 1.15 -8.02
C LEU A 91 -0.38 1.31 -8.31
N ASP A 92 -0.77 1.21 -9.58
CA ASP A 92 -2.16 1.26 -10.00
C ASP A 92 -2.92 0.02 -9.48
N GLU A 93 -3.86 0.25 -8.54
CA GLU A 93 -4.62 -0.83 -7.91
C GLU A 93 -5.63 -1.52 -8.83
N ARG A 94 -5.97 -0.94 -9.99
CA ARG A 94 -6.89 -1.57 -10.94
C ARG A 94 -6.41 -2.96 -11.37
N PHE A 95 -5.11 -3.21 -11.29
CA PHE A 95 -4.50 -4.47 -11.71
C PHE A 95 -4.15 -5.37 -10.53
N THR A 96 -4.72 -5.10 -9.34
CA THR A 96 -4.48 -5.88 -8.12
C THR A 96 -5.81 -6.39 -7.56
N THR A 97 -5.74 -7.32 -6.61
CA THR A 97 -6.90 -7.77 -5.84
C THR A 97 -7.23 -6.84 -4.66
N ALA A 98 -6.42 -5.78 -4.45
CA ALA A 98 -6.58 -4.85 -3.34
C ALA A 98 -7.96 -4.17 -3.33
N LEU A 99 -8.45 -3.77 -4.51
CA LEU A 99 -9.76 -3.14 -4.64
C LEU A 99 -10.89 -4.09 -4.19
N ALA A 100 -10.83 -5.36 -4.61
CA ALA A 100 -11.83 -6.36 -4.21
C ALA A 100 -11.81 -6.59 -2.69
N GLN A 101 -10.63 -6.64 -2.10
CA GLN A 101 -10.47 -6.81 -0.65
C GLN A 101 -11.01 -5.61 0.13
N ARG A 102 -10.82 -4.39 -0.36
CA ARG A 102 -11.42 -3.19 0.22
C ARG A 102 -12.93 -3.21 0.17
N GLN A 103 -13.52 -3.62 -0.94
CA GLN A 103 -14.96 -3.71 -1.10
C GLN A 103 -15.57 -4.69 -0.10
N VAL A 104 -14.92 -5.82 0.12
CA VAL A 104 -15.33 -6.79 1.14
C VAL A 104 -15.24 -6.16 2.54
N SER A 105 -14.17 -5.43 2.85
CA SER A 105 -13.98 -4.79 4.15
C SER A 105 -14.97 -3.64 4.40
N GLY A 106 -15.45 -2.99 3.34
CA GLY A 106 -16.40 -1.88 3.43
C GLY A 106 -17.85 -2.28 3.57
N ALA A 107 -18.21 -3.54 3.29
CA ALA A 107 -19.58 -4.02 3.24
C ALA A 107 -20.09 -4.43 4.63
N GLY A 108 -20.64 -3.47 5.40
CA GLY A 108 -21.54 -3.74 6.52
C GLY A 108 -21.09 -4.76 7.57
N LEU A 109 -19.83 -4.76 7.95
CA LEU A 109 -19.32 -5.68 8.97
C LEU A 109 -19.95 -5.38 10.34
N PRO A 110 -20.45 -6.39 11.07
CA PRO A 110 -20.95 -6.20 12.43
C PRO A 110 -19.90 -5.60 13.35
N ARG A 111 -20.33 -4.82 14.35
CA ARG A 111 -19.45 -4.14 15.30
C ARG A 111 -18.40 -5.05 15.97
N GLY A 112 -18.71 -6.35 16.14
CA GLY A 112 -17.80 -7.31 16.74
C GLY A 112 -16.62 -7.72 15.86
N LYS A 113 -16.60 -7.30 14.59
CA LYS A 113 -15.57 -7.68 13.61
C LYS A 113 -14.61 -6.55 13.25
N ARG A 114 -14.51 -5.49 14.07
CA ARG A 114 -13.57 -4.39 13.84
C ARG A 114 -12.11 -4.84 13.80
N ARG A 115 -11.76 -5.92 14.49
CA ARG A 115 -10.42 -6.54 14.43
C ARG A 115 -10.13 -7.16 13.07
N GLU A 116 -11.16 -7.70 12.42
CA GLU A 116 -11.03 -8.27 11.07
C GLU A 116 -10.83 -7.18 10.02
N LYS A 117 -11.33 -5.95 10.27
CA LYS A 117 -11.12 -4.82 9.34
C LYS A 117 -9.64 -4.46 9.20
N GLY A 118 -8.86 -4.50 10.28
CA GLY A 118 -7.41 -4.30 10.23
C GLY A 118 -6.72 -5.38 9.40
N ARG A 119 -7.19 -6.63 9.48
CA ARG A 119 -6.68 -7.73 8.66
C ARG A 119 -7.01 -7.57 7.19
N LEU A 120 -8.18 -7.01 6.87
CA LEU A 120 -8.59 -6.77 5.47
C LEU A 120 -7.79 -5.62 4.86
N ASP A 121 -7.50 -4.57 5.62
CA ASP A 121 -6.62 -3.47 5.18
C ASP A 121 -5.20 -3.98 4.95
N GLU A 122 -4.70 -4.82 5.83
CA GLU A 122 -3.43 -5.52 5.70
C GLU A 122 -3.42 -6.41 4.45
N GLY A 123 -4.53 -7.14 4.20
CA GLY A 123 -4.67 -7.99 3.02
C GLY A 123 -4.59 -7.21 1.72
N ALA A 124 -5.16 -6.02 1.66
CA ALA A 124 -5.04 -5.14 0.50
C ALA A 124 -3.59 -4.70 0.27
N ALA A 125 -2.87 -4.37 1.34
CA ALA A 125 -1.44 -4.02 1.27
C ALA A 125 -0.59 -5.20 0.79
N VAL A 126 -0.89 -6.42 1.25
CA VAL A 126 -0.25 -7.64 0.77
C VAL A 126 -0.44 -7.81 -0.73
N ALA A 127 -1.68 -7.63 -1.22
CA ALA A 127 -1.99 -7.76 -2.65
C ALA A 127 -1.23 -6.71 -3.49
N ILE A 128 -1.13 -5.48 -3.00
CA ILE A 128 -0.36 -4.41 -3.63
C ILE A 128 1.10 -4.83 -3.76
N LEU A 129 1.69 -5.30 -2.67
CA LEU A 129 3.11 -5.64 -2.64
C LEU A 129 3.42 -6.86 -3.51
N GLU A 130 2.60 -7.90 -3.45
CA GLU A 130 2.81 -9.09 -4.28
C GLU A 130 2.74 -8.77 -5.77
N THR A 131 1.81 -7.89 -6.17
CA THR A 131 1.72 -7.41 -7.55
C THR A 131 2.98 -6.64 -7.94
N TYR A 132 3.45 -5.75 -7.08
CA TYR A 132 4.67 -4.97 -7.31
C TYR A 132 5.88 -5.88 -7.47
N LEU A 133 6.06 -6.84 -6.56
CA LEU A 133 7.19 -7.77 -6.59
C LEU A 133 7.16 -8.65 -7.85
N ALA A 134 5.98 -9.12 -8.25
CA ALA A 134 5.81 -9.93 -9.46
C ALA A 134 6.18 -9.13 -10.72
N ARG A 135 5.79 -7.85 -10.79
CA ARG A 135 6.15 -6.97 -11.92
C ARG A 135 7.64 -6.68 -11.97
N ARG A 136 8.27 -6.50 -10.82
CA ARG A 136 9.72 -6.29 -10.75
C ARG A 136 10.47 -7.53 -11.20
N ALA A 137 10.04 -8.73 -10.80
CA ALA A 137 10.63 -9.99 -11.24
C ALA A 137 10.50 -10.16 -12.76
N ALA A 138 9.32 -9.89 -13.33
CA ALA A 138 9.08 -9.97 -14.77
C ALA A 138 9.93 -8.97 -15.56
N ALA A 139 10.11 -7.75 -15.03
CA ALA A 139 10.97 -6.74 -15.65
C ALA A 139 12.43 -7.16 -15.62
N GLY A 140 12.90 -7.72 -14.49
CA GLY A 140 14.25 -8.26 -14.36
C GLY A 140 14.54 -9.40 -15.35
N GLU A 141 13.60 -10.33 -15.51
CA GLU A 141 13.70 -11.41 -16.46
C GLU A 141 13.77 -10.91 -17.91
N ARG A 142 13.00 -9.87 -18.24
CA ARG A 142 13.05 -9.26 -19.58
C ARG A 142 14.38 -8.56 -19.85
N GLU A 143 14.94 -7.90 -18.87
CA GLU A 143 16.25 -7.26 -18.96
C GLU A 143 17.35 -8.30 -19.17
N GLU A 144 17.32 -9.41 -18.44
CA GLU A 144 18.25 -10.53 -18.62
C GLU A 144 18.11 -11.15 -20.01
N ALA A 145 16.90 -11.34 -20.50
CA ALA A 145 16.65 -11.88 -21.83
C ALA A 145 17.11 -10.94 -22.95
N ALA A 146 17.12 -9.61 -22.71
CA ALA A 146 17.55 -8.60 -23.67
C ALA A 146 19.08 -8.44 -23.72
N SER A 147 19.79 -8.92 -22.72
CA SER A 147 21.25 -8.84 -22.65
C SER A 147 21.91 -10.11 -23.16
#